data_4b18de12047b93e1d1ff9112bbf87ac1
#
_entry.id   4b18de12047b93e1d1ff9112bbf87ac1
#
_cell.length_a   1.000
_cell.length_b   1.000
_cell.length_c   1.000
_cell.angle_alpha   90.00
_cell.angle_beta   90.00
_cell.angle_gamma   90.00
#
_symmetry.space_group_name_H-M   'P 1'
#
loop_
_entity.id
_entity.type
_entity.pdbx_description
1 polymer ?
#
loop_
_entity_poly.entity_id
_entity_poly.type
_entity_poly.pdbx_seq_one_letter_code
_entity_poly.pdbx_strand_id
1 'polypeptide(L)'
;MAIAGAAVLALPLLADASPKAPLETQKSAAPEPWTRYGNWSKANWDKFNTMRTDASPPVAGFQRVYGPITDGDPEKGKKLAFDRGRGGSCLACHILPGATLPGNVGPDLSTIGNWGRTDWWLYNYIYDARVFNEGTMMPPWGRHGVYTEAEIRDMVAYLKTLKTPATFKDVRDDPNARKREAPIYNPDDPFENPAWGEAELGEKLYSTAGPNGKSCASCHQNAKQDFKTWAARMPYYEPRMKKVLNGEEFITRHARATTGADYRMQSRENTALATYLRTLARGAVINVRFNTPEEKARAANGRKLMDRKVGQLNFACNDCHGQAANKWIRGQYLGPSKNQLGHHPYYRTSQSDMWTVRKRLQWCGVAVRANELPPDAPEYADIEYYLTSLSNGSKVSTPAMGH
;
A
#
# COMPACT_ATOMS: atom_id res chain seq x y z
N MET A 1 -51.31 -18.50 38.76
CA MET A 1 -49.88 -18.47 38.37
C MET A 1 -49.78 -18.68 36.86
N ALA A 2 -49.62 -17.62 36.10
CA ALA A 2 -49.46 -17.68 34.65
C ALA A 2 -47.97 -17.52 34.31
N ILE A 3 -47.38 -18.51 33.65
CA ILE A 3 -46.01 -18.50 33.19
C ILE A 3 -45.99 -17.83 31.82
N ALA A 4 -45.44 -16.63 31.75
CA ALA A 4 -45.20 -15.94 30.47
C ALA A 4 -43.99 -16.55 29.77
N GLY A 5 -44.25 -17.24 28.66
CA GLY A 5 -43.19 -17.73 27.77
C GLY A 5 -42.58 -16.58 26.98
N ALA A 6 -41.30 -16.30 27.17
CA ALA A 6 -40.53 -15.37 26.35
C ALA A 6 -40.23 -16.01 24.98
N ALA A 7 -40.88 -15.52 23.94
CA ALA A 7 -40.54 -15.86 22.56
C ALA A 7 -39.19 -15.24 22.20
N VAL A 8 -38.15 -16.06 22.06
CA VAL A 8 -36.88 -15.67 21.47
C VAL A 8 -37.10 -15.48 19.97
N LEU A 9 -37.22 -14.24 19.53
CA LEU A 9 -37.19 -13.88 18.12
C LEU A 9 -35.80 -14.21 17.58
N ALA A 10 -35.69 -15.32 16.87
CA ALA A 10 -34.51 -15.65 16.05
C ALA A 10 -34.42 -14.62 14.95
N LEU A 11 -33.47 -13.68 15.07
CA LEU A 11 -33.05 -12.82 13.96
C LEU A 11 -32.64 -13.70 12.78
N PRO A 12 -33.15 -13.45 11.56
CA PRO A 12 -32.73 -14.22 10.40
C PRO A 12 -31.23 -14.03 10.24
N LEU A 13 -30.49 -15.13 10.15
CA LEU A 13 -29.10 -15.19 9.72
C LEU A 13 -29.03 -14.56 8.33
N LEU A 14 -28.68 -13.28 8.26
CA LEU A 14 -28.47 -12.57 7.01
C LEU A 14 -27.38 -13.32 6.23
N ALA A 15 -27.76 -13.72 5.02
CA ALA A 15 -26.96 -14.50 4.10
C ALA A 15 -25.53 -13.95 4.00
N ASP A 16 -24.56 -14.80 4.31
CA ASP A 16 -23.16 -14.56 3.93
C ASP A 16 -23.08 -14.30 2.42
N ALA A 17 -22.11 -13.50 1.99
CA ALA A 17 -21.82 -13.30 0.56
C ALA A 17 -21.86 -14.65 -0.12
N SER A 18 -22.92 -14.87 -0.89
CA SER A 18 -23.42 -16.22 -1.18
C SER A 18 -22.39 -17.05 -1.93
N PRO A 19 -21.95 -18.21 -1.40
CA PRO A 19 -21.13 -19.16 -2.17
C PRO A 19 -21.82 -19.66 -3.46
N LYS A 20 -23.06 -19.24 -3.72
CA LYS A 20 -23.87 -19.59 -4.89
C LYS A 20 -23.90 -18.55 -5.98
N ALA A 21 -23.34 -17.33 -5.78
CA ALA A 21 -23.31 -16.31 -6.83
C ALA A 21 -22.58 -16.83 -8.09
N PRO A 22 -23.10 -16.63 -9.31
CA PRO A 22 -22.39 -17.00 -10.53
C PRO A 22 -21.05 -16.30 -10.61
N LEU A 23 -19.96 -17.03 -10.85
CA LEU A 23 -18.60 -16.49 -10.97
C LEU A 23 -17.86 -17.18 -12.10
N GLU A 24 -17.19 -16.39 -12.96
CA GLU A 24 -16.21 -16.90 -13.90
C GLU A 24 -14.90 -17.20 -13.12
N THR A 25 -14.50 -18.46 -13.04
CA THR A 25 -13.40 -18.91 -12.17
C THR A 25 -12.07 -19.11 -12.89
N GLN A 26 -12.07 -19.19 -14.23
CA GLN A 26 -10.90 -19.65 -14.99
C GLN A 26 -10.07 -18.51 -15.59
N LYS A 27 -10.68 -17.39 -15.97
CA LYS A 27 -9.94 -16.26 -16.54
C LYS A 27 -9.36 -15.36 -15.46
N SER A 28 -8.21 -14.73 -15.77
CA SER A 28 -7.69 -13.66 -14.93
C SER A 28 -8.68 -12.49 -14.85
N ALA A 29 -8.77 -11.88 -13.70
CA ALA A 29 -9.51 -10.63 -13.50
C ALA A 29 -8.65 -9.39 -13.81
N ALA A 30 -7.33 -9.58 -14.00
CA ALA A 30 -6.37 -8.54 -14.34
C ALA A 30 -6.41 -8.16 -15.82
N PRO A 31 -5.96 -6.94 -16.19
CA PRO A 31 -5.72 -6.58 -17.58
C PRO A 31 -4.61 -7.42 -18.21
N GLU A 32 -4.73 -7.70 -19.53
CA GLU A 32 -3.75 -8.40 -20.34
C GLU A 32 -3.44 -7.59 -21.63
N PRO A 33 -2.17 -7.26 -21.93
CA PRO A 33 -1.00 -7.33 -21.06
C PRO A 33 -1.07 -6.29 -19.93
N TRP A 34 -0.43 -6.58 -18.82
CA TRP A 34 -0.44 -5.67 -17.69
C TRP A 34 0.53 -4.49 -17.91
N THR A 35 -0.01 -3.27 -18.05
CA THR A 35 0.72 -2.07 -18.47
C THR A 35 0.60 -0.90 -17.50
N ARG A 36 0.18 -1.16 -16.27
CA ARG A 36 -0.23 -0.14 -15.32
C ARG A 36 0.76 1.00 -15.11
N TYR A 37 2.05 0.70 -15.02
CA TYR A 37 3.12 1.68 -14.88
C TYR A 37 3.93 1.80 -16.18
N GLY A 38 3.24 1.90 -17.31
CA GLY A 38 3.86 1.98 -18.64
C GLY A 38 4.92 3.08 -18.80
N ASN A 39 4.77 4.17 -18.05
CA ASN A 39 5.68 5.31 -18.05
C ASN A 39 6.89 5.15 -17.10
N TRP A 40 6.94 4.08 -16.32
CA TRP A 40 8.05 3.83 -15.42
C TRP A 40 9.10 3.01 -16.14
N SER A 41 10.37 3.39 -15.99
CA SER A 41 11.47 2.57 -16.46
C SER A 41 11.40 1.19 -15.79
N LYS A 42 11.12 0.16 -16.57
CA LYS A 42 11.07 -1.22 -16.10
C LYS A 42 12.49 -1.73 -15.92
N ALA A 43 13.11 -1.41 -14.79
CA ALA A 43 14.27 -2.16 -14.35
C ALA A 43 13.81 -3.58 -13.97
N ASN A 44 14.67 -4.58 -14.23
CA ASN A 44 14.37 -5.95 -13.81
C ASN A 44 14.59 -6.10 -12.30
N TRP A 45 13.54 -5.84 -11.52
CA TRP A 45 13.52 -5.98 -10.07
C TRP A 45 12.92 -7.31 -9.59
N ASP A 46 12.64 -8.25 -10.48
CA ASP A 46 11.97 -9.52 -10.13
C ASP A 46 12.72 -10.31 -9.06
N LYS A 47 14.07 -10.33 -9.12
CA LYS A 47 14.90 -10.98 -8.09
C LYS A 47 14.73 -10.40 -6.67
N PHE A 48 14.16 -9.22 -6.56
CA PHE A 48 13.88 -8.57 -5.27
C PHE A 48 12.41 -8.68 -4.86
N ASN A 49 11.55 -9.28 -5.69
CA ASN A 49 10.12 -9.38 -5.41
C ASN A 49 9.81 -10.59 -4.52
N THR A 50 10.27 -10.54 -3.28
CA THR A 50 10.20 -11.65 -2.31
C THR A 50 8.80 -11.94 -1.77
N MET A 51 7.75 -11.24 -2.23
CA MET A 51 6.38 -11.73 -2.04
C MET A 51 6.17 -13.06 -2.74
N ARG A 52 6.88 -13.29 -3.83
CA ARG A 52 6.97 -14.57 -4.53
C ARG A 52 8.07 -15.44 -3.89
N THR A 53 7.92 -16.74 -4.03
CA THR A 53 8.86 -17.71 -3.45
C THR A 53 10.11 -17.94 -4.29
N ASP A 54 10.11 -17.51 -5.55
CA ASP A 54 11.20 -17.67 -6.52
C ASP A 54 12.21 -16.51 -6.53
N ALA A 55 11.97 -15.45 -5.78
CA ALA A 55 12.90 -14.33 -5.66
C ALA A 55 14.05 -14.64 -4.70
N SER A 56 15.28 -14.34 -5.11
CA SER A 56 16.52 -14.60 -4.36
C SER A 56 17.40 -13.36 -4.31
N PRO A 57 17.07 -12.37 -3.44
CA PRO A 57 17.91 -11.18 -3.28
C PRO A 57 19.23 -11.53 -2.59
N PRO A 58 20.29 -10.70 -2.76
CA PRO A 58 21.56 -10.93 -2.09
C PRO A 58 21.41 -10.98 -0.56
N VAL A 59 22.01 -12.01 0.07
CA VAL A 59 22.09 -12.12 1.53
C VAL A 59 22.92 -10.98 2.12
N ALA A 60 22.70 -10.67 3.42
CA ALA A 60 23.47 -9.64 4.12
C ALA A 60 24.98 -9.94 4.09
N GLY A 61 25.80 -8.91 3.93
CA GLY A 61 27.24 -9.09 3.87
C GLY A 61 28.03 -7.79 3.95
N PHE A 62 29.21 -7.86 4.57
CA PHE A 62 30.18 -6.76 4.63
C PHE A 62 30.95 -6.61 3.34
N GLN A 63 31.40 -5.37 3.09
CA GLN A 63 32.48 -5.09 2.14
C GLN A 63 33.76 -4.76 2.92
N ARG A 64 34.91 -5.28 2.45
CA ARG A 64 36.19 -4.96 3.07
C ARG A 64 36.62 -3.55 2.66
N VAL A 65 36.91 -2.72 3.67
CA VAL A 65 37.49 -1.38 3.52
C VAL A 65 38.70 -1.31 4.42
N TYR A 66 39.86 -1.09 3.84
CA TYR A 66 41.12 -1.02 4.59
C TYR A 66 41.54 0.44 4.74
N GLY A 67 41.72 0.88 6.01
CA GLY A 67 42.18 2.23 6.33
C GLY A 67 41.13 3.34 6.14
N PRO A 68 41.57 4.60 6.25
CA PRO A 68 40.75 5.76 5.99
C PRO A 68 40.34 5.87 4.53
N ILE A 69 39.13 6.32 4.25
CA ILE A 69 38.67 6.65 2.90
C ILE A 69 39.18 8.06 2.57
N THR A 70 40.16 8.12 1.67
CA THR A 70 40.83 9.37 1.26
C THR A 70 40.46 9.80 -0.17
N ASP A 71 39.82 8.90 -0.95
CA ASP A 71 39.43 9.05 -2.34
C ASP A 71 37.95 9.45 -2.53
N GLY A 72 37.21 9.73 -1.44
CA GLY A 72 35.82 10.19 -1.49
C GLY A 72 35.69 11.68 -1.68
N ASP A 73 34.76 12.10 -2.54
CA ASP A 73 34.41 13.49 -2.83
C ASP A 73 33.15 13.91 -2.03
N PRO A 74 33.27 14.79 -1.02
CA PRO A 74 32.12 15.17 -0.19
C PRO A 74 31.03 15.92 -0.95
N GLU A 75 31.35 16.69 -2.00
CA GLU A 75 30.35 17.41 -2.79
C GLU A 75 29.53 16.43 -3.65
N LYS A 76 30.16 15.41 -4.23
CA LYS A 76 29.44 14.33 -4.90
C LYS A 76 28.61 13.54 -3.91
N GLY A 77 29.16 13.21 -2.75
CA GLY A 77 28.45 12.52 -1.68
C GLY A 77 27.19 13.25 -1.22
N LYS A 78 27.27 14.60 -1.08
CA LYS A 78 26.14 15.46 -0.79
C LYS A 78 25.07 15.36 -1.88
N LYS A 79 25.45 15.50 -3.15
CA LYS A 79 24.51 15.36 -4.28
C LYS A 79 23.80 14.03 -4.26
N LEU A 80 24.50 12.92 -4.02
CA LEU A 80 23.94 11.57 -3.92
C LEU A 80 22.97 11.45 -2.73
N ALA A 81 23.32 12.00 -1.56
CA ALA A 81 22.47 11.95 -0.38
C ALA A 81 21.13 12.69 -0.57
N PHE A 82 21.10 13.71 -1.45
CA PHE A 82 19.92 14.51 -1.80
C PHE A 82 19.21 14.03 -3.07
N ASP A 83 19.81 13.14 -3.87
CA ASP A 83 19.26 12.70 -5.16
C ASP A 83 17.96 11.90 -4.98
N ARG A 84 16.87 12.45 -5.52
CA ARG A 84 15.55 11.80 -5.55
C ARG A 84 15.33 10.95 -6.81
N GLY A 85 16.17 11.11 -7.81
CA GLY A 85 16.02 10.46 -9.12
C GLY A 85 16.20 8.94 -9.08
N ARG A 86 16.93 8.45 -8.09
CA ARG A 86 17.16 7.00 -7.90
C ARG A 86 16.09 6.30 -7.09
N GLY A 87 14.94 6.95 -6.80
CA GLY A 87 13.82 6.36 -6.05
C GLY A 87 14.05 6.21 -4.54
N GLY A 88 15.16 6.71 -4.02
CA GLY A 88 15.46 6.76 -2.58
C GLY A 88 16.64 7.69 -2.33
N SER A 89 16.62 8.44 -1.24
CA SER A 89 17.70 9.33 -0.83
C SER A 89 17.82 9.30 0.69
N CYS A 90 19.01 9.65 1.20
CA CYS A 90 19.24 9.68 2.66
C CYS A 90 18.26 10.63 3.36
N LEU A 91 17.99 11.80 2.76
CA LEU A 91 17.06 12.78 3.32
C LEU A 91 15.60 12.30 3.36
N ALA A 92 15.26 11.20 2.69
CA ALA A 92 13.92 10.65 2.80
C ALA A 92 13.62 10.15 4.23
N CYS A 93 14.64 9.68 4.94
CA CYS A 93 14.53 9.10 6.26
C CYS A 93 15.33 9.86 7.33
N HIS A 94 16.34 10.65 6.92
CA HIS A 94 17.27 11.31 7.82
C HIS A 94 17.23 12.84 7.69
N ILE A 95 17.48 13.53 8.80
CA ILE A 95 17.73 14.96 8.80
C ILE A 95 19.17 15.20 8.35
N LEU A 96 19.34 16.03 7.32
CA LEU A 96 20.61 16.52 6.82
C LEU A 96 20.59 18.06 6.73
N PRO A 97 21.70 18.77 7.00
CA PRO A 97 21.74 20.22 6.90
C PRO A 97 21.35 20.74 5.53
N GLY A 98 20.43 21.71 5.47
CA GLY A 98 19.93 22.30 4.23
C GLY A 98 18.88 21.46 3.49
N ALA A 99 18.35 20.39 4.11
CA ALA A 99 17.28 19.59 3.55
C ALA A 99 15.92 20.29 3.64
N THR A 100 15.16 20.26 2.56
CA THR A 100 13.73 20.64 2.52
C THR A 100 12.86 19.41 2.70
N LEU A 101 11.95 19.45 3.64
CA LEU A 101 11.04 18.36 3.98
C LEU A 101 11.76 17.01 4.20
N PRO A 102 12.81 16.93 5.04
CA PRO A 102 13.45 15.66 5.36
C PRO A 102 12.50 14.75 6.14
N GLY A 103 12.85 13.45 6.19
CA GLY A 103 12.17 12.49 7.08
C GLY A 103 12.85 12.39 8.46
N ASN A 104 12.15 11.72 9.39
CA ASN A 104 12.65 11.39 10.73
C ASN A 104 12.50 9.90 11.07
N VAL A 105 12.43 9.06 10.05
CA VAL A 105 12.39 7.59 10.22
C VAL A 105 13.72 7.08 10.79
N GLY A 106 14.83 7.57 10.24
CA GLY A 106 16.18 7.32 10.74
C GLY A 106 16.65 8.43 11.70
N PRO A 107 17.81 8.27 12.35
CA PRO A 107 18.39 9.30 13.22
C PRO A 107 18.75 10.57 12.44
N ASP A 108 18.82 11.69 13.17
CA ASP A 108 19.39 12.94 12.67
C ASP A 108 20.89 12.75 12.41
N LEU A 109 21.31 12.93 11.14
CA LEU A 109 22.70 12.79 10.72
C LEU A 109 23.46 14.12 10.67
N SER A 110 22.87 15.23 11.07
CA SER A 110 23.50 16.55 10.97
C SER A 110 24.82 16.69 11.75
N THR A 111 25.04 15.82 12.72
CA THR A 111 26.26 15.79 13.55
C THR A 111 27.03 14.46 13.47
N ILE A 112 26.76 13.63 12.46
CA ILE A 112 27.35 12.28 12.40
C ILE A 112 28.88 12.28 12.33
N GLY A 113 29.47 13.33 11.78
CA GLY A 113 30.93 13.51 11.76
C GLY A 113 31.58 13.65 13.15
N ASN A 114 30.76 13.88 14.20
CA ASN A 114 31.23 13.96 15.60
C ASN A 114 31.01 12.64 16.38
N TRP A 115 30.39 11.60 15.77
CA TRP A 115 30.02 10.38 16.49
C TRP A 115 31.19 9.41 16.71
N GLY A 116 32.41 9.75 16.25
CA GLY A 116 33.59 8.91 16.39
C GLY A 116 33.53 7.59 15.60
N ARG A 117 32.67 7.52 14.60
CA ARG A 117 32.55 6.30 13.77
C ARG A 117 33.70 6.19 12.78
N THR A 118 34.26 4.99 12.63
CA THR A 118 35.31 4.72 11.64
C THR A 118 34.74 4.75 10.21
N ASP A 119 35.61 4.99 9.23
CA ASP A 119 35.23 4.95 7.81
C ASP A 119 34.68 3.57 7.42
N TRP A 120 35.31 2.51 7.93
CA TRP A 120 34.81 1.13 7.76
C TRP A 120 33.38 0.96 8.27
N TRP A 121 33.04 1.52 9.44
CA TRP A 121 31.70 1.42 10.01
C TRP A 121 30.71 2.19 9.16
N LEU A 122 31.00 3.45 8.81
CA LEU A 122 30.11 4.28 7.97
C LEU A 122 29.87 3.66 6.60
N TYR A 123 30.96 3.18 5.97
CA TYR A 123 30.89 2.53 4.67
C TYR A 123 29.98 1.30 4.70
N ASN A 124 30.24 0.38 5.64
CA ASN A 124 29.47 -0.86 5.71
C ASN A 124 28.04 -0.65 6.17
N TYR A 125 27.77 0.37 6.99
CA TYR A 125 26.42 0.72 7.37
C TYR A 125 25.59 1.23 6.17
N ILE A 126 26.20 1.97 5.24
CA ILE A 126 25.56 2.36 3.97
C ILE A 126 25.52 1.17 3.01
N TYR A 127 26.61 0.40 2.93
CA TYR A 127 26.68 -0.74 2.01
C TYR A 127 25.61 -1.78 2.33
N ASP A 128 25.52 -2.22 3.60
CA ASP A 128 24.50 -3.17 4.05
C ASP A 128 24.27 -3.07 5.56
N ALA A 129 23.32 -2.24 5.99
CA ALA A 129 23.01 -2.05 7.41
C ALA A 129 22.47 -3.32 8.10
N ARG A 130 22.01 -4.32 7.35
CA ARG A 130 21.47 -5.59 7.89
C ARG A 130 22.51 -6.39 8.65
N VAL A 131 23.80 -6.21 8.37
CA VAL A 131 24.89 -6.89 9.09
C VAL A 131 25.10 -6.35 10.51
N PHE A 132 24.58 -5.15 10.81
CA PHE A 132 24.59 -4.55 12.16
C PHE A 132 23.25 -4.70 12.86
N ASN A 133 22.16 -4.72 12.11
CA ASN A 133 20.80 -4.86 12.61
C ASN A 133 19.91 -5.51 11.53
N GLU A 134 19.61 -6.78 11.69
CA GLU A 134 18.79 -7.56 10.73
C GLU A 134 17.40 -6.94 10.50
N GLY A 135 16.80 -6.36 11.55
CA GLY A 135 15.48 -5.70 11.48
C GLY A 135 15.48 -4.28 10.93
N THR A 136 16.63 -3.77 10.46
CA THR A 136 16.75 -2.38 10.01
C THR A 136 15.82 -2.04 8.86
N MET A 137 15.32 -0.80 8.88
CA MET A 137 14.63 -0.19 7.73
C MET A 137 15.61 0.47 6.75
N MET A 138 16.88 0.64 7.10
CA MET A 138 17.85 1.23 6.19
C MET A 138 18.12 0.28 5.01
N PRO A 139 17.91 0.73 3.77
CA PRO A 139 18.15 -0.13 2.60
C PRO A 139 19.62 -0.58 2.51
N PRO A 140 19.89 -1.78 2.00
CA PRO A 140 21.24 -2.27 1.72
C PRO A 140 21.77 -1.67 0.42
N TRP A 141 22.09 -0.39 0.44
CA TRP A 141 22.34 0.44 -0.73
C TRP A 141 23.40 -0.12 -1.68
N GLY A 142 24.55 -0.56 -1.14
CA GLY A 142 25.62 -1.17 -1.94
C GLY A 142 25.31 -2.62 -2.27
N ARG A 143 24.92 -3.43 -1.27
CA ARG A 143 24.70 -4.87 -1.44
C ARG A 143 23.62 -5.19 -2.46
N HIS A 144 22.60 -4.36 -2.58
CA HIS A 144 21.54 -4.50 -3.58
C HIS A 144 21.82 -3.70 -4.87
N GLY A 145 22.98 -3.07 -5.00
CA GLY A 145 23.43 -2.40 -6.23
C GLY A 145 22.66 -1.11 -6.55
N VAL A 146 22.21 -0.38 -5.52
CA VAL A 146 21.61 0.95 -5.71
C VAL A 146 22.69 2.00 -5.89
N TYR A 147 23.75 1.93 -5.09
CA TYR A 147 24.95 2.74 -5.19
C TYR A 147 26.17 1.86 -5.42
N THR A 148 27.12 2.38 -6.19
CA THR A 148 28.45 1.78 -6.40
C THR A 148 29.33 2.00 -5.16
N GLU A 149 30.43 1.25 -5.07
CA GLU A 149 31.39 1.42 -3.98
C GLU A 149 32.02 2.82 -3.96
N ALA A 150 32.33 3.39 -5.12
CA ALA A 150 32.85 4.75 -5.23
C ALA A 150 31.82 5.78 -4.72
N GLU A 151 30.55 5.65 -5.09
CA GLU A 151 29.50 6.53 -4.60
C GLU A 151 29.30 6.43 -3.08
N ILE A 152 29.48 5.24 -2.50
CA ILE A 152 29.43 5.07 -1.04
C ILE A 152 30.62 5.75 -0.37
N ARG A 153 31.84 5.72 -0.98
CA ARG A 153 33.01 6.45 -0.48
C ARG A 153 32.75 7.96 -0.48
N ASP A 154 32.17 8.49 -1.56
CA ASP A 154 31.78 9.89 -1.66
C ASP A 154 30.78 10.27 -0.54
N MET A 155 29.76 9.41 -0.30
CA MET A 155 28.80 9.63 0.79
C MET A 155 29.45 9.59 2.17
N VAL A 156 30.40 8.69 2.43
CA VAL A 156 31.16 8.66 3.70
C VAL A 156 31.95 9.95 3.87
N ALA A 157 32.65 10.41 2.84
CA ALA A 157 33.37 11.69 2.88
C ALA A 157 32.44 12.85 3.24
N TYR A 158 31.25 12.90 2.62
CA TYR A 158 30.24 13.93 2.96
C TYR A 158 29.77 13.83 4.42
N LEU A 159 29.40 12.63 4.90
CA LEU A 159 28.90 12.44 6.26
C LEU A 159 29.93 12.87 7.31
N LYS A 160 31.19 12.68 7.07
CA LYS A 160 32.29 13.11 7.98
C LYS A 160 32.40 14.64 8.07
N THR A 161 31.89 15.42 7.12
CA THR A 161 31.85 16.88 7.19
C THR A 161 30.73 17.40 8.09
N LEU A 162 29.72 16.57 8.40
CA LEU A 162 28.53 16.95 9.15
C LEU A 162 28.82 17.01 10.66
N LYS A 163 29.04 18.20 11.20
CA LYS A 163 29.44 18.44 12.59
C LYS A 163 28.57 19.44 13.35
N THR A 164 27.61 20.05 12.67
CA THR A 164 26.74 21.09 13.23
C THR A 164 25.27 20.67 13.13
N PRO A 165 24.48 20.81 14.22
CA PRO A 165 23.05 20.51 14.19
C PRO A 165 22.33 21.25 13.04
N ALA A 166 21.37 20.55 12.40
CA ALA A 166 20.54 21.18 11.40
C ALA A 166 19.64 22.24 12.03
N THR A 167 19.42 23.33 11.28
CA THR A 167 18.48 24.39 11.64
C THR A 167 17.44 24.53 10.54
N PHE A 168 16.20 24.81 10.91
CA PHE A 168 15.10 24.96 9.98
C PHE A 168 14.55 26.39 10.03
N LYS A 169 14.37 27.02 8.87
CA LYS A 169 13.73 28.33 8.74
C LYS A 169 12.20 28.23 8.80
N ASP A 170 11.65 27.13 8.32
CA ASP A 170 10.21 26.84 8.30
C ASP A 170 9.95 25.58 9.16
N VAL A 171 8.94 25.64 10.02
CA VAL A 171 8.52 24.53 10.86
C VAL A 171 8.10 23.31 10.04
N ARG A 172 7.66 23.52 8.79
CA ARG A 172 7.32 22.44 7.86
C ARG A 172 8.53 21.62 7.42
N ASP A 173 9.72 22.20 7.47
CA ASP A 173 10.97 21.51 7.16
C ASP A 173 11.52 20.71 8.35
N ASP A 174 11.08 21.00 9.58
CA ASP A 174 11.43 20.19 10.75
C ASP A 174 10.48 19.00 10.90
N PRO A 175 10.89 17.76 10.58
CA PRO A 175 10.02 16.61 10.66
C PRO A 175 9.64 16.23 12.10
N ASN A 176 10.31 16.79 13.12
CA ASN A 176 9.99 16.56 14.53
C ASN A 176 8.95 17.55 15.06
N ALA A 177 8.86 18.75 14.44
CA ALA A 177 7.90 19.79 14.79
C ALA A 177 6.69 19.85 13.82
N ARG A 178 6.86 19.34 12.59
CA ARG A 178 5.83 19.32 11.53
C ARG A 178 4.58 18.60 12.00
N LYS A 179 3.43 19.25 11.83
CA LYS A 179 2.13 18.64 12.13
C LYS A 179 1.50 18.03 10.86
N ARG A 180 0.76 16.95 11.05
CA ARG A 180 -0.13 16.43 10.01
C ARG A 180 -1.33 17.36 9.91
N GLU A 181 -1.52 17.96 8.76
CA GLU A 181 -2.72 18.78 8.49
C GLU A 181 -3.91 17.84 8.20
N ALA A 182 -5.07 18.21 8.72
CA ALA A 182 -6.31 17.55 8.34
C ALA A 182 -6.66 17.91 6.89
N PRO A 183 -7.31 17.01 6.14
CA PRO A 183 -7.82 17.36 4.81
C PRO A 183 -8.79 18.55 4.89
N ILE A 184 -8.58 19.55 4.04
CA ILE A 184 -9.41 20.78 3.99
C ILE A 184 -10.44 20.60 2.87
N TYR A 185 -11.27 19.58 2.93
CA TYR A 185 -12.37 19.40 1.98
C TYR A 185 -13.59 18.79 2.68
N ASN A 186 -14.77 19.11 2.17
CA ASN A 186 -15.98 18.45 2.59
C ASN A 186 -16.14 17.11 1.83
N PRO A 187 -16.02 15.94 2.50
CA PRO A 187 -16.11 14.65 1.84
C PRO A 187 -17.50 14.36 1.24
N ASP A 188 -18.53 15.10 1.66
CA ASP A 188 -19.91 14.95 1.21
C ASP A 188 -20.27 15.91 0.06
N ASP A 189 -19.39 16.85 -0.29
CA ASP A 189 -19.61 17.78 -1.38
C ASP A 189 -19.00 17.21 -2.69
N PRO A 190 -19.85 16.93 -3.72
CA PRO A 190 -19.38 16.43 -5.02
C PRO A 190 -18.44 17.40 -5.75
N PHE A 191 -18.52 18.70 -5.48
CA PHE A 191 -17.64 19.70 -6.10
C PHE A 191 -16.25 19.69 -5.46
N GLU A 192 -16.13 19.31 -4.19
CA GLU A 192 -14.87 19.23 -3.49
C GLU A 192 -14.25 17.81 -3.52
N ASN A 193 -15.04 16.79 -3.77
CA ASN A 193 -14.62 15.38 -3.77
C ASN A 193 -14.90 14.69 -5.11
N PRO A 194 -13.94 14.62 -6.04
CA PRO A 194 -14.12 14.00 -7.37
C PRO A 194 -14.50 12.51 -7.34
N ALA A 195 -14.34 11.82 -6.20
CA ALA A 195 -14.77 10.44 -6.07
C ALA A 195 -16.29 10.25 -6.20
N TRP A 196 -17.09 11.29 -6.03
CA TRP A 196 -18.53 11.25 -6.29
C TRP A 196 -18.84 11.07 -7.78
N GLY A 197 -18.12 11.77 -8.68
CA GLY A 197 -18.28 11.60 -10.12
C GLY A 197 -17.97 10.18 -10.60
N GLU A 198 -16.99 9.51 -9.95
CA GLU A 198 -16.73 8.09 -10.25
C GLU A 198 -17.82 7.16 -9.66
N ALA A 199 -18.42 7.50 -8.52
CA ALA A 199 -19.57 6.76 -8.00
C ALA A 199 -20.79 6.90 -8.91
N GLU A 200 -21.07 8.09 -9.46
CA GLU A 200 -22.13 8.34 -10.45
C GLU A 200 -21.90 7.54 -11.75
N LEU A 201 -20.68 7.50 -12.25
CA LEU A 201 -20.32 6.64 -13.39
C LEU A 201 -20.60 5.17 -13.05
N GLY A 202 -20.26 4.73 -11.85
CA GLY A 202 -20.53 3.37 -11.36
C GLY A 202 -22.04 3.07 -11.32
N GLU A 203 -22.87 4.00 -10.87
CA GLU A 203 -24.32 3.87 -10.85
C GLU A 203 -24.91 3.75 -12.27
N LYS A 204 -24.40 4.55 -13.21
CA LYS A 204 -24.78 4.46 -14.61
C LYS A 204 -24.42 3.08 -15.20
N LEU A 205 -23.20 2.60 -14.96
CA LEU A 205 -22.74 1.28 -15.40
C LEU A 205 -23.55 0.14 -14.78
N TYR A 206 -23.95 0.28 -13.52
CA TYR A 206 -24.80 -0.68 -12.82
C TYR A 206 -26.13 -0.92 -13.54
N SER A 207 -26.69 0.12 -14.13
CA SER A 207 -27.95 0.09 -14.90
C SER A 207 -27.76 -0.19 -16.40
N THR A 208 -26.52 -0.18 -16.90
CA THR A 208 -26.20 -0.39 -18.31
C THR A 208 -26.22 -1.88 -18.66
N ALA A 209 -26.95 -2.28 -19.69
CA ALA A 209 -26.99 -3.66 -20.17
C ALA A 209 -25.63 -4.08 -20.76
N GLY A 210 -25.13 -5.22 -20.34
CA GLY A 210 -23.97 -5.87 -20.92
C GLY A 210 -24.31 -6.68 -22.18
N PRO A 211 -23.32 -7.38 -22.77
CA PRO A 211 -23.51 -8.17 -24.01
C PRO A 211 -24.63 -9.20 -23.95
N ASN A 212 -24.98 -9.73 -22.79
CA ASN A 212 -26.09 -10.68 -22.62
C ASN A 212 -27.46 -10.00 -22.49
N GLY A 213 -27.58 -8.69 -22.74
CA GLY A 213 -28.81 -7.90 -22.62
C GLY A 213 -29.25 -7.66 -21.16
N LYS A 214 -28.46 -8.03 -20.19
CA LYS A 214 -28.75 -7.87 -18.74
C LYS A 214 -27.81 -6.83 -18.13
N SER A 215 -28.33 -6.03 -17.20
CA SER A 215 -27.55 -5.14 -16.33
C SER A 215 -27.46 -5.74 -14.93
N CYS A 216 -26.64 -5.15 -14.05
CA CYS A 216 -26.65 -5.49 -12.62
C CYS A 216 -28.04 -5.22 -12.01
N ALA A 217 -28.65 -4.08 -12.37
CA ALA A 217 -29.99 -3.68 -11.94
C ALA A 217 -31.11 -4.64 -12.37
N SER A 218 -30.90 -5.42 -13.47
CA SER A 218 -31.89 -6.42 -13.91
C SER A 218 -32.16 -7.50 -12.86
N CYS A 219 -31.15 -7.83 -12.03
CA CYS A 219 -31.25 -8.84 -10.99
C CYS A 219 -31.26 -8.20 -9.58
N HIS A 220 -30.54 -7.11 -9.41
CA HIS A 220 -30.38 -6.40 -8.14
C HIS A 220 -31.16 -5.08 -8.15
N GLN A 221 -32.49 -5.16 -8.11
CA GLN A 221 -33.36 -4.00 -8.24
C GLN A 221 -33.26 -3.00 -7.08
N ASN A 222 -32.87 -3.46 -5.90
CA ASN A 222 -32.62 -2.61 -4.73
C ASN A 222 -31.13 -2.67 -4.35
N ALA A 223 -30.31 -1.94 -5.10
CA ALA A 223 -28.86 -1.92 -4.92
C ALA A 223 -28.44 -1.66 -3.46
N LYS A 224 -29.08 -0.70 -2.78
CA LYS A 224 -28.72 -0.37 -1.41
C LYS A 224 -29.02 -1.51 -0.43
N GLN A 225 -30.13 -2.19 -0.59
CA GLN A 225 -30.49 -3.33 0.25
C GLN A 225 -29.54 -4.51 0.01
N ASP A 226 -29.23 -4.79 -1.26
CA ASP A 226 -28.41 -5.94 -1.66
C ASP A 226 -26.94 -5.76 -1.29
N PHE A 227 -26.38 -4.55 -1.44
CA PHE A 227 -24.94 -4.34 -1.36
C PHE A 227 -24.45 -3.63 -0.10
N LYS A 228 -25.30 -2.98 0.69
CA LYS A 228 -24.87 -2.29 1.92
C LYS A 228 -24.05 -3.18 2.86
N THR A 229 -24.57 -4.36 3.18
CA THR A 229 -23.90 -5.31 4.07
C THR A 229 -22.79 -6.04 3.35
N TRP A 230 -22.99 -6.42 2.09
CA TRP A 230 -22.00 -7.11 1.27
C TRP A 230 -20.72 -6.26 1.13
N ALA A 231 -20.85 -5.00 0.72
CA ALA A 231 -19.69 -4.13 0.52
C ALA A 231 -18.94 -3.84 1.83
N ALA A 232 -19.63 -3.77 2.98
CA ALA A 232 -18.99 -3.58 4.29
C ALA A 232 -18.22 -4.81 4.78
N ARG A 233 -18.50 -6.01 4.20
CA ARG A 233 -17.85 -7.28 4.54
C ARG A 233 -16.74 -7.69 3.56
N MET A 234 -16.59 -6.96 2.46
CA MET A 234 -15.51 -7.25 1.49
C MET A 234 -14.15 -6.81 2.05
N PRO A 235 -13.07 -7.55 1.75
CA PRO A 235 -13.00 -8.79 0.94
C PRO A 235 -13.44 -10.05 1.70
N TYR A 236 -13.70 -11.14 0.97
CA TYR A 236 -14.09 -12.43 1.53
C TYR A 236 -13.36 -13.59 0.87
N TYR A 237 -13.28 -14.76 1.55
CA TYR A 237 -12.71 -15.98 0.99
C TYR A 237 -13.75 -16.70 0.11
N GLU A 238 -13.38 -17.00 -1.14
CA GLU A 238 -14.19 -17.75 -2.10
C GLU A 238 -13.70 -19.23 -2.18
N PRO A 239 -14.45 -20.18 -1.63
CA PRO A 239 -14.00 -21.58 -1.56
C PRO A 239 -13.79 -22.24 -2.92
N ARG A 240 -14.61 -21.90 -3.93
CA ARG A 240 -14.49 -22.44 -5.31
C ARG A 240 -13.15 -22.10 -5.95
N MET A 241 -12.57 -20.95 -5.60
CA MET A 241 -11.30 -20.47 -6.10
C MET A 241 -10.15 -20.68 -5.11
N LYS A 242 -10.43 -21.09 -3.88
CA LYS A 242 -9.48 -21.19 -2.77
C LYS A 242 -8.69 -19.88 -2.56
N LYS A 243 -9.36 -18.74 -2.72
CA LYS A 243 -8.75 -17.42 -2.81
C LYS A 243 -9.63 -16.35 -2.17
N VAL A 244 -9.02 -15.25 -1.71
CA VAL A 244 -9.74 -14.07 -1.26
C VAL A 244 -10.10 -13.20 -2.45
N LEU A 245 -11.37 -12.82 -2.57
CA LEU A 245 -11.88 -11.86 -3.54
C LEU A 245 -12.20 -10.54 -2.86
N ASN A 246 -11.83 -9.43 -3.49
CA ASN A 246 -12.32 -8.10 -3.15
C ASN A 246 -13.47 -7.69 -4.08
N GLY A 247 -14.02 -6.48 -3.87
CA GLY A 247 -15.12 -5.98 -4.68
C GLY A 247 -14.81 -5.90 -6.17
N GLU A 248 -13.60 -5.46 -6.54
CA GLU A 248 -13.18 -5.36 -7.93
C GLU A 248 -13.11 -6.73 -8.63
N GLU A 249 -12.44 -7.68 -7.99
CA GLU A 249 -12.28 -9.04 -8.54
C GLU A 249 -13.63 -9.75 -8.64
N PHE A 250 -14.50 -9.58 -7.62
CA PHE A 250 -15.85 -10.10 -7.66
C PHE A 250 -16.65 -9.50 -8.82
N ILE A 251 -16.65 -8.18 -8.99
CA ILE A 251 -17.34 -7.49 -10.08
C ILE A 251 -16.92 -8.06 -11.45
N THR A 252 -15.61 -8.17 -11.71
CA THR A 252 -15.10 -8.73 -12.95
C THR A 252 -15.69 -10.12 -13.23
N ARG A 253 -15.58 -11.01 -12.26
CA ARG A 253 -15.96 -12.42 -12.43
C ARG A 253 -17.47 -12.63 -12.48
N HIS A 254 -18.19 -11.88 -11.67
CA HIS A 254 -19.65 -11.95 -11.63
C HIS A 254 -20.29 -11.34 -12.87
N ALA A 255 -19.81 -10.18 -13.33
CA ALA A 255 -20.31 -9.53 -14.54
C ALA A 255 -20.08 -10.41 -15.77
N ARG A 256 -18.90 -11.01 -15.95
CA ARG A 256 -18.64 -11.96 -17.04
C ARG A 256 -19.62 -13.13 -17.03
N ALA A 257 -19.90 -13.70 -15.84
CA ALA A 257 -20.79 -14.86 -15.71
C ALA A 257 -22.28 -14.52 -15.89
N THR A 258 -22.69 -13.25 -15.74
CA THR A 258 -24.10 -12.84 -15.71
C THR A 258 -24.49 -11.91 -16.83
N THR A 259 -23.85 -10.76 -16.95
CA THR A 259 -24.14 -9.73 -17.97
C THR A 259 -23.31 -9.90 -19.24
N GLY A 260 -22.25 -10.71 -19.20
CA GLY A 260 -21.27 -10.86 -20.27
C GLY A 260 -20.26 -9.69 -20.36
N ALA A 261 -20.38 -8.68 -19.49
CA ALA A 261 -19.47 -7.54 -19.49
C ALA A 261 -18.09 -7.90 -18.92
N ASP A 262 -17.03 -7.43 -19.57
CA ASP A 262 -15.63 -7.66 -19.15
C ASP A 262 -15.04 -6.44 -18.41
N TYR A 263 -15.58 -6.13 -17.25
CA TYR A 263 -15.05 -5.07 -16.37
C TYR A 263 -13.80 -5.58 -15.66
N ARG A 264 -12.63 -5.50 -16.30
CA ARG A 264 -11.37 -5.99 -15.71
C ARG A 264 -10.95 -5.15 -14.50
N MET A 265 -10.37 -5.79 -13.52
CA MET A 265 -9.82 -5.09 -12.34
C MET A 265 -8.96 -3.90 -12.77
N GLN A 266 -9.13 -2.78 -12.06
CA GLN A 266 -8.42 -1.52 -12.32
C GLN A 266 -8.72 -0.85 -13.67
N SER A 267 -9.68 -1.35 -14.48
CA SER A 267 -10.30 -0.51 -15.49
C SER A 267 -11.11 0.60 -14.80
N ARG A 268 -11.35 1.68 -15.52
CA ARG A 268 -12.17 2.78 -14.99
C ARG A 268 -13.56 2.31 -14.64
N GLU A 269 -14.15 1.49 -15.49
CA GLU A 269 -15.50 0.95 -15.33
C GLU A 269 -15.60 0.06 -14.08
N ASN A 270 -14.62 -0.85 -13.88
CA ASN A 270 -14.58 -1.70 -12.70
C ASN A 270 -14.41 -0.88 -11.42
N THR A 271 -13.47 0.07 -11.44
CA THR A 271 -13.19 0.93 -10.26
C THR A 271 -14.39 1.82 -9.93
N ALA A 272 -15.09 2.35 -10.95
CA ALA A 272 -16.31 3.13 -10.78
C ALA A 272 -17.44 2.28 -10.16
N LEU A 273 -17.68 1.08 -10.67
CA LEU A 273 -18.64 0.14 -10.10
C LEU A 273 -18.29 -0.23 -8.64
N ALA A 274 -17.01 -0.53 -8.36
CA ALA A 274 -16.55 -0.84 -7.01
C ALA A 274 -16.75 0.37 -6.07
N THR A 275 -16.53 1.59 -6.56
CA THR A 275 -16.76 2.83 -5.81
C THR A 275 -18.24 3.01 -5.52
N TYR A 276 -19.11 2.88 -6.53
CA TYR A 276 -20.57 2.97 -6.34
C TYR A 276 -21.06 1.97 -5.30
N LEU A 277 -20.75 0.68 -5.47
CA LEU A 277 -21.20 -0.36 -4.53
C LEU A 277 -20.68 -0.11 -3.10
N ARG A 278 -19.45 0.40 -2.98
CA ARG A 278 -18.89 0.74 -1.65
C ARG A 278 -19.58 1.95 -1.05
N THR A 279 -20.00 2.93 -1.87
CA THR A 279 -20.77 4.10 -1.45
C THR A 279 -22.11 3.71 -0.85
N LEU A 280 -22.78 2.67 -1.37
CA LEU A 280 -24.03 2.14 -0.79
C LEU A 280 -23.86 1.65 0.66
N ALA A 281 -22.63 1.26 1.03
CA ALA A 281 -22.29 0.87 2.41
C ALA A 281 -21.77 2.03 3.28
N ARG A 282 -21.76 3.29 2.79
CA ARG A 282 -21.29 4.44 3.57
C ARG A 282 -21.94 4.49 4.96
N GLY A 283 -21.12 4.64 5.99
CA GLY A 283 -21.54 4.63 7.39
C GLY A 283 -21.77 3.23 7.99
N ALA A 284 -21.80 2.17 7.19
CA ALA A 284 -21.87 0.81 7.70
C ALA A 284 -20.55 0.41 8.37
N VAL A 285 -20.65 -0.47 9.38
CA VAL A 285 -19.47 -0.97 10.09
C VAL A 285 -18.76 -2.05 9.27
N ILE A 286 -17.47 -1.89 9.08
CA ILE A 286 -16.61 -2.88 8.45
C ILE A 286 -16.54 -4.12 9.33
N ASN A 287 -16.81 -5.28 8.74
CA ASN A 287 -16.86 -6.56 9.44
C ASN A 287 -16.37 -7.71 8.56
N VAL A 288 -15.07 -7.73 8.29
CA VAL A 288 -14.40 -8.87 7.63
C VAL A 288 -14.31 -10.03 8.61
N ARG A 289 -14.63 -11.24 8.16
CA ARG A 289 -14.75 -12.42 9.02
C ARG A 289 -13.67 -13.46 8.70
N PHE A 290 -13.28 -14.21 9.73
CA PHE A 290 -12.36 -15.36 9.66
C PHE A 290 -12.98 -16.52 10.42
N ASN A 291 -14.02 -17.13 9.86
CA ASN A 291 -14.81 -18.17 10.53
C ASN A 291 -14.21 -19.57 10.30
N THR A 292 -13.69 -19.83 9.10
CA THR A 292 -13.16 -21.15 8.72
C THR A 292 -11.64 -21.24 8.90
N PRO A 293 -11.07 -22.45 8.94
CA PRO A 293 -9.61 -22.63 8.96
C PRO A 293 -8.91 -22.00 7.76
N GLU A 294 -9.51 -22.06 6.57
CA GLU A 294 -8.97 -21.51 5.33
C GLU A 294 -8.94 -19.98 5.39
N GLU A 295 -10.00 -19.35 5.86
CA GLU A 295 -10.06 -17.90 6.06
C GLU A 295 -8.98 -17.42 7.04
N LYS A 296 -8.84 -18.11 8.17
CA LYS A 296 -7.78 -17.84 9.16
C LYS A 296 -6.39 -18.01 8.56
N ALA A 297 -6.18 -19.04 7.74
CA ALA A 297 -4.91 -19.27 7.07
C ALA A 297 -4.57 -18.15 6.08
N ARG A 298 -5.55 -17.63 5.31
CA ARG A 298 -5.36 -16.50 4.40
C ARG A 298 -5.02 -15.21 5.16
N ALA A 299 -5.74 -14.92 6.23
CA ALA A 299 -5.45 -13.77 7.07
C ALA A 299 -4.06 -13.85 7.72
N ALA A 300 -3.67 -15.01 8.22
CA ALA A 300 -2.35 -15.26 8.78
C ALA A 300 -1.24 -15.10 7.73
N ASN A 301 -1.47 -15.58 6.49
CA ASN A 301 -0.54 -15.35 5.39
C ASN A 301 -0.42 -13.86 5.04
N GLY A 302 -1.54 -13.13 4.98
CA GLY A 302 -1.55 -11.68 4.76
C GLY A 302 -0.73 -10.93 5.81
N ARG A 303 -0.89 -11.28 7.10
CA ARG A 303 -0.05 -10.76 8.18
C ARG A 303 1.43 -11.06 7.96
N LYS A 304 1.78 -12.30 7.63
CA LYS A 304 3.17 -12.71 7.36
C LYS A 304 3.77 -11.94 6.18
N LEU A 305 2.98 -11.71 5.13
CA LEU A 305 3.42 -10.96 3.96
C LEU A 305 3.68 -9.48 4.29
N MET A 306 2.95 -8.89 5.24
CA MET A 306 3.18 -7.51 5.68
C MET A 306 4.52 -7.32 6.39
N ASP A 307 5.08 -8.37 7.00
CA ASP A 307 6.40 -8.35 7.67
C ASP A 307 7.54 -8.73 6.72
N ARG A 308 7.21 -9.19 5.52
CA ARG A 308 8.21 -9.66 4.56
C ARG A 308 8.89 -8.47 3.88
N LYS A 309 10.23 -8.44 3.92
CA LYS A 309 11.04 -7.46 3.21
C LYS A 309 10.96 -7.69 1.70
N VAL A 310 10.65 -6.65 0.93
CA VAL A 310 10.40 -6.70 -0.51
C VAL A 310 11.15 -5.57 -1.21
N GLY A 311 11.52 -5.82 -2.46
CA GLY A 311 12.13 -4.84 -3.35
C GLY A 311 13.63 -4.63 -3.11
N GLN A 312 14.26 -3.95 -4.08
CA GLN A 312 15.68 -3.61 -3.99
C GLN A 312 16.00 -2.74 -2.78
N LEU A 313 15.02 -1.95 -2.30
CA LEU A 313 15.17 -1.15 -1.09
C LEU A 313 14.91 -1.94 0.20
N ASN A 314 14.47 -3.20 0.11
CA ASN A 314 14.32 -4.12 1.25
C ASN A 314 13.36 -3.61 2.34
N PHE A 315 12.16 -3.12 1.96
CA PHE A 315 11.14 -2.68 2.90
C PHE A 315 10.03 -3.72 3.06
N ALA A 316 9.53 -3.86 4.28
CA ALA A 316 8.25 -4.49 4.57
C ALA A 316 7.14 -3.44 4.68
N CYS A 317 5.87 -3.84 4.50
CA CYS A 317 4.75 -2.93 4.73
C CYS A 317 4.76 -2.39 6.17
N ASN A 318 5.06 -3.26 7.14
CA ASN A 318 5.14 -2.91 8.56
C ASN A 318 6.37 -2.06 8.93
N ASP A 319 7.37 -1.92 8.08
CA ASP A 319 8.43 -0.94 8.30
C ASP A 319 7.85 0.48 8.29
N CYS A 320 7.04 0.81 7.27
CA CYS A 320 6.41 2.12 7.15
C CYS A 320 5.16 2.26 8.01
N HIS A 321 4.29 1.24 8.05
CA HIS A 321 2.98 1.29 8.69
C HIS A 321 2.94 0.73 10.11
N GLY A 322 4.07 0.23 10.63
CA GLY A 322 4.28 -0.27 12.00
C GLY A 322 5.43 0.45 12.68
N GLN A 323 6.69 0.10 12.35
CA GLN A 323 7.88 0.64 13.03
C GLN A 323 8.05 2.16 12.87
N ALA A 324 7.80 2.68 11.67
CA ALA A 324 7.86 4.11 11.37
C ALA A 324 6.48 4.78 11.36
N ALA A 325 5.44 4.11 11.87
CA ALA A 325 4.13 4.74 12.00
C ALA A 325 4.24 6.04 12.83
N ASN A 326 3.49 7.06 12.42
CA ASN A 326 3.50 8.41 12.98
C ASN A 326 4.81 9.20 12.77
N LYS A 327 5.67 8.75 11.86
CA LYS A 327 6.85 9.49 11.40
C LYS A 327 6.66 10.01 9.98
N TRP A 328 7.64 10.76 9.52
CA TRP A 328 7.68 11.33 8.18
C TRP A 328 8.73 10.66 7.32
N ILE A 329 8.35 10.25 6.12
CA ILE A 329 9.28 9.93 5.05
C ILE A 329 9.21 11.05 4.01
N ARG A 330 10.24 11.88 3.92
CA ARG A 330 10.15 13.19 3.24
C ARG A 330 8.98 14.01 3.81
N GLY A 331 8.21 14.69 2.94
CA GLY A 331 6.99 15.40 3.31
C GLY A 331 5.76 14.51 3.51
N GLN A 332 5.89 13.17 3.46
CA GLN A 332 4.76 12.25 3.59
C GLN A 332 4.68 11.64 4.98
N TYR A 333 3.54 11.84 5.64
CA TYR A 333 3.25 11.20 6.93
C TYR A 333 2.95 9.72 6.75
N LEU A 334 3.54 8.88 7.60
CA LEU A 334 3.32 7.44 7.63
C LEU A 334 2.21 7.10 8.63
N GLY A 335 1.00 6.86 8.14
CA GLY A 335 -0.11 6.41 8.97
C GLY A 335 0.04 4.94 9.40
N PRO A 336 -0.45 4.56 10.60
CA PRO A 336 -0.48 3.16 11.02
C PRO A 336 -1.44 2.34 10.13
N SER A 337 -1.24 1.02 10.04
CA SER A 337 -2.12 0.14 9.24
C SER A 337 -3.56 0.10 9.75
N LYS A 338 -3.77 0.32 11.03
CA LYS A 338 -5.10 0.23 11.67
C LYS A 338 -6.03 1.32 11.16
N ASN A 339 -7.27 0.96 10.84
CA ASN A 339 -8.35 1.85 10.40
C ASN A 339 -8.08 2.62 9.08
N GLN A 340 -7.18 2.11 8.22
CA GLN A 340 -6.82 2.79 6.97
C GLN A 340 -7.71 2.40 5.77
N LEU A 341 -8.51 1.32 5.85
CA LEU A 341 -9.20 0.81 4.66
C LEU A 341 -10.67 1.21 4.53
N GLY A 342 -11.18 2.01 5.46
CA GLY A 342 -12.58 2.49 5.41
C GLY A 342 -12.91 3.39 4.22
N HIS A 343 -11.92 4.07 3.68
CA HIS A 343 -12.08 5.05 2.60
C HIS A 343 -11.78 4.51 1.19
N HIS A 344 -11.36 3.25 1.03
CA HIS A 344 -11.09 2.68 -0.30
C HIS A 344 -12.36 2.12 -0.96
N PRO A 345 -12.50 2.28 -2.32
CA PRO A 345 -11.68 3.09 -3.21
C PRO A 345 -11.74 4.59 -2.87
N TYR A 346 -10.66 5.32 -3.16
CA TYR A 346 -10.59 6.76 -2.90
C TYR A 346 -9.91 7.51 -4.05
N TYR A 347 -10.25 8.78 -4.22
CA TYR A 347 -9.59 9.64 -5.19
C TYR A 347 -8.24 10.10 -4.65
N ARG A 348 -7.16 9.72 -5.33
CA ARG A 348 -5.80 10.12 -4.96
C ARG A 348 -5.41 11.41 -5.67
N THR A 349 -5.38 12.51 -4.93
CA THR A 349 -5.14 13.87 -5.48
C THR A 349 -3.81 13.98 -6.23
N SER A 350 -2.72 13.38 -5.69
CA SER A 350 -1.40 13.41 -6.32
C SER A 350 -1.29 12.61 -7.62
N GLN A 351 -2.32 11.86 -7.99
CA GLN A 351 -2.39 11.04 -9.21
C GLN A 351 -3.61 11.37 -10.07
N SER A 352 -4.49 12.26 -9.60
CA SER A 352 -5.74 12.62 -10.26
C SER A 352 -6.56 11.41 -10.72
N ASP A 353 -6.66 10.38 -9.86
CA ASP A 353 -7.19 9.07 -10.23
C ASP A 353 -7.75 8.30 -9.03
N MET A 354 -8.74 7.44 -9.28
CA MET A 354 -9.31 6.55 -8.27
C MET A 354 -8.35 5.39 -7.95
N TRP A 355 -8.15 5.16 -6.67
CA TRP A 355 -7.25 4.10 -6.21
C TRP A 355 -7.96 3.10 -5.30
N THR A 356 -7.85 1.83 -5.70
CA THR A 356 -8.24 0.69 -4.88
C THR A 356 -7.10 0.24 -3.99
N VAL A 357 -7.38 -0.65 -3.04
CA VAL A 357 -6.35 -1.20 -2.15
C VAL A 357 -5.24 -1.90 -2.97
N ARG A 358 -5.62 -2.76 -3.94
CA ARG A 358 -4.63 -3.51 -4.72
C ARG A 358 -3.79 -2.60 -5.63
N LYS A 359 -4.42 -1.54 -6.15
CA LYS A 359 -3.70 -0.48 -6.87
C LYS A 359 -2.67 0.20 -5.97
N ARG A 360 -3.02 0.45 -4.70
CA ARG A 360 -2.10 1.02 -3.71
C ARG A 360 -0.96 0.06 -3.37
N LEU A 361 -1.23 -1.23 -3.21
CA LEU A 361 -0.21 -2.24 -2.93
C LEU A 361 0.82 -2.34 -4.06
N GLN A 362 0.37 -2.31 -5.31
CA GLN A 362 1.26 -2.30 -6.48
C GLN A 362 2.17 -1.06 -6.48
N TRP A 363 1.60 0.12 -6.21
CA TRP A 363 2.37 1.35 -6.09
C TRP A 363 3.44 1.25 -5.00
N CYS A 364 3.10 0.71 -3.82
CA CYS A 364 4.07 0.49 -2.75
C CYS A 364 5.18 -0.48 -3.20
N GLY A 365 4.84 -1.56 -3.91
CA GLY A 365 5.81 -2.49 -4.47
C GLY A 365 6.82 -1.79 -5.37
N VAL A 366 6.33 -0.99 -6.32
CA VAL A 366 7.20 -0.23 -7.23
C VAL A 366 8.01 0.84 -6.48
N ALA A 367 7.42 1.52 -5.49
CA ALA A 367 8.12 2.54 -4.70
C ALA A 367 9.31 1.96 -3.91
N VAL A 368 9.26 0.68 -3.54
CA VAL A 368 10.39 -0.02 -2.90
C VAL A 368 11.25 -0.80 -3.91
N ARG A 369 11.02 -0.61 -5.21
CA ARG A 369 11.74 -1.23 -6.32
C ARG A 369 11.57 -2.74 -6.38
N ALA A 370 10.34 -3.20 -6.29
CA ALA A 370 9.90 -4.51 -6.72
C ALA A 370 9.02 -4.34 -7.96
N ASN A 371 9.12 -5.25 -8.91
CA ASN A 371 8.11 -5.30 -9.97
C ASN A 371 6.77 -5.66 -9.35
N GLU A 372 5.73 -5.00 -9.82
CA GLU A 372 4.38 -5.22 -9.34
C GLU A 372 3.87 -6.62 -9.70
N LEU A 373 3.06 -7.22 -8.82
CA LEU A 373 2.27 -8.39 -9.14
C LEU A 373 0.95 -7.98 -9.81
N PRO A 374 0.31 -8.87 -10.59
CA PRO A 374 -1.05 -8.65 -11.10
C PRO A 374 -2.02 -8.29 -9.96
N PRO A 375 -3.03 -7.44 -10.20
CA PRO A 375 -3.95 -7.03 -9.13
C PRO A 375 -4.78 -8.18 -8.56
N ASP A 376 -4.94 -9.28 -9.30
CA ASP A 376 -5.58 -10.50 -8.83
C ASP A 376 -4.60 -11.53 -8.22
N ALA A 377 -3.34 -11.15 -7.94
CA ALA A 377 -2.37 -12.00 -7.27
C ALA A 377 -2.86 -12.41 -5.86
N PRO A 378 -2.67 -13.68 -5.47
CA PRO A 378 -3.11 -14.18 -4.17
C PRO A 378 -2.41 -13.48 -3.00
N GLU A 379 -1.17 -13.04 -3.19
CA GLU A 379 -0.40 -12.29 -2.18
C GLU A 379 -1.08 -10.96 -1.83
N TYR A 380 -1.50 -10.19 -2.84
CA TYR A 380 -2.24 -8.95 -2.63
C TYR A 380 -3.62 -9.21 -2.02
N ALA A 381 -4.26 -10.32 -2.40
CA ALA A 381 -5.55 -10.71 -1.86
C ALA A 381 -5.46 -10.99 -0.35
N ASP A 382 -4.47 -11.75 0.07
CA ASP A 382 -4.26 -12.11 1.48
C ASP A 382 -3.86 -10.87 2.32
N ILE A 383 -2.99 -9.98 1.77
CA ILE A 383 -2.64 -8.72 2.43
C ILE A 383 -3.88 -7.83 2.61
N GLU A 384 -4.68 -7.65 1.56
CA GLU A 384 -5.91 -6.83 1.63
C GLU A 384 -6.90 -7.39 2.64
N TYR A 385 -7.05 -8.73 2.71
CA TYR A 385 -7.92 -9.40 3.66
C TYR A 385 -7.52 -9.10 5.11
N TYR A 386 -6.23 -9.30 5.41
CA TYR A 386 -5.70 -8.97 6.73
C TYR A 386 -5.81 -7.48 7.04
N LEU A 387 -5.38 -6.58 6.15
CA LEU A 387 -5.44 -5.14 6.36
C LEU A 387 -6.85 -4.63 6.59
N THR A 388 -7.84 -5.15 5.84
CA THR A 388 -9.22 -4.71 6.02
C THR A 388 -9.76 -5.15 7.37
N SER A 389 -9.34 -6.31 7.87
CA SER A 389 -9.73 -6.76 9.22
C SER A 389 -9.22 -5.85 10.34
N LEU A 390 -8.09 -5.16 10.13
CA LEU A 390 -7.59 -4.15 11.07
C LEU A 390 -8.47 -2.89 11.13
N SER A 391 -9.40 -2.76 10.19
CA SER A 391 -10.43 -1.71 10.14
C SER A 391 -11.79 -2.19 10.64
N ASN A 392 -11.92 -3.43 11.13
CA ASN A 392 -13.17 -3.92 11.71
C ASN A 392 -13.62 -3.01 12.85
N GLY A 393 -14.92 -2.71 12.90
CA GLY A 393 -15.50 -1.76 13.85
C GLY A 393 -15.46 -0.31 13.40
N SER A 394 -14.63 0.07 12.42
CA SER A 394 -14.67 1.39 11.79
C SER A 394 -15.78 1.47 10.73
N LYS A 395 -16.13 2.68 10.33
CA LYS A 395 -17.18 2.91 9.32
C LYS A 395 -16.57 3.00 7.92
N VAL A 396 -17.34 2.52 6.93
CA VAL A 396 -17.06 2.80 5.51
C VAL A 396 -17.25 4.29 5.27
N SER A 397 -16.25 4.94 4.68
CA SER A 397 -16.24 6.38 4.38
C SER A 397 -16.07 6.71 2.89
N THR A 398 -16.15 5.70 2.00
CA THR A 398 -16.22 5.91 0.54
C THR A 398 -17.54 6.61 0.17
N PRO A 399 -17.56 7.56 -0.78
CA PRO A 399 -16.44 8.08 -1.57
C PRO A 399 -15.56 9.02 -0.74
N ALA A 400 -14.27 8.96 -0.98
CA ALA A 400 -13.29 9.74 -0.23
C ALA A 400 -12.18 10.26 -1.16
N MET A 401 -11.50 11.30 -0.71
CA MET A 401 -10.32 11.86 -1.35
C MET A 401 -9.16 11.86 -0.36
N GLY A 402 -7.94 11.68 -0.85
CA GLY A 402 -6.74 11.69 -0.03
C GLY A 402 -5.45 11.84 -0.84
N HIS A 403 -4.33 11.93 -0.13
CA HIS A 403 -3.00 12.15 -0.73
C HIS A 403 -2.23 10.87 -0.92
#